data_653f95b03b0d5988c66446c87026f180
#
_entry.id   653f95b03b0d5988c66446c87026f180
#
_cell.length_a   1.000
_cell.length_b   1.000
_cell.length_c   1.000
_cell.angle_alpha   90.00
_cell.angle_beta   90.00
_cell.angle_gamma   90.00
#
_symmetry.space_group_name_H-M   'P 1'
#
loop_
_entity.id
_entity.type
_entity.pdbx_description
1 polymer ?
#
loop_
_entity_poly.entity_id
_entity_poly.type
_entity_poly.pdbx_seq_one_letter_code
_entity_poly.pdbx_strand_id
1 'polypeptide(L)'
;VHFRTKVCDILCEKISGSVAERERAEAEKNLLMQDKQLTGLILEKEGVQAEYPCRNVIFAIGHSARDTFYMLHERELSMNPKAFAIGVRVEHLAHLINESQYGEGYPEEVPTASYKLTHQCKGTGRGIYSFCMCPGGTVVPSSSSEGTVVTNGMSEYKRDGQNANSAIAV
;
A
#
# COMPACT_ATOMS: atom_id res chain seq x y z
N VAL A 1 -8.01 -9.26 21.42
CA VAL A 1 -7.45 -9.61 20.10
C VAL A 1 -7.93 -11.00 19.73
N HIS A 2 -8.49 -11.15 18.53
CA HIS A 2 -8.94 -12.43 17.98
C HIS A 2 -7.94 -12.89 16.92
N PHE A 3 -7.15 -13.91 17.24
CA PHE A 3 -6.21 -14.51 16.29
C PHE A 3 -6.92 -15.53 15.39
N ARG A 4 -6.40 -15.74 14.17
CA ARG A 4 -6.94 -16.68 13.17
C ARG A 4 -8.42 -16.42 12.86
N THR A 5 -8.79 -15.14 12.84
CA THR A 5 -10.18 -14.73 12.59
C THR A 5 -10.19 -13.81 11.38
N LYS A 6 -10.96 -14.17 10.36
CA LYS A 6 -11.15 -13.41 9.13
C LYS A 6 -12.44 -12.61 9.20
N VAL A 7 -12.44 -11.37 8.75
CA VAL A 7 -13.66 -10.62 8.45
C VAL A 7 -14.15 -11.07 7.07
N CYS A 8 -15.29 -11.69 7.00
CA CYS A 8 -15.88 -12.20 5.76
C CYS A 8 -16.88 -11.25 5.16
N ASP A 9 -17.58 -10.47 5.98
CA ASP A 9 -18.62 -9.57 5.53
C ASP A 9 -18.89 -8.45 6.53
N ILE A 10 -19.65 -7.43 6.08
CA ILE A 10 -20.21 -6.37 6.91
C ILE A 10 -21.73 -6.47 6.90
N LEU A 11 -22.33 -6.24 8.05
CA LEU A 11 -23.77 -6.17 8.21
C LEU A 11 -24.21 -4.71 8.29
N CYS A 12 -25.14 -4.32 7.41
CA CYS A 12 -25.62 -2.97 7.29
C CYS A 12 -27.14 -2.95 7.17
N GLU A 13 -27.78 -2.01 7.84
CA GLU A 13 -29.19 -1.72 7.72
C GLU A 13 -29.42 -0.35 7.08
N LYS A 14 -30.52 -0.21 6.32
CA LYS A 14 -30.93 1.11 5.78
C LYS A 14 -31.35 2.01 6.93
N ILE A 15 -30.88 3.23 6.94
CA ILE A 15 -31.32 4.23 7.90
C ILE A 15 -32.77 4.63 7.51
N SER A 16 -33.73 4.14 8.25
CA SER A 16 -35.12 4.59 8.17
C SER A 16 -35.29 5.82 9.06
N GLY A 17 -34.94 7.00 8.55
CA GLY A 17 -35.02 8.22 9.32
C GLY A 17 -35.63 9.39 8.56
N SER A 18 -36.13 10.40 9.30
CA SER A 18 -36.59 11.67 8.75
C SER A 18 -35.47 12.41 8.01
N VAL A 19 -35.80 13.33 7.12
CA VAL A 19 -34.84 14.16 6.38
C VAL A 19 -33.81 14.81 7.31
N ALA A 20 -34.22 15.23 8.51
CA ALA A 20 -33.35 15.85 9.51
C ALA A 20 -32.28 14.92 10.11
N GLU A 21 -32.57 13.61 10.20
CA GLU A 21 -31.58 12.61 10.68
C GLU A 21 -30.58 12.24 9.58
N ARG A 22 -31.03 12.27 8.31
CA ARG A 22 -30.16 12.13 7.14
C ARG A 22 -29.20 13.32 7.00
N GLU A 23 -29.67 14.54 7.17
CA GLU A 23 -28.86 15.76 7.14
C GLU A 23 -27.82 15.79 8.29
N ARG A 24 -28.15 15.25 9.47
CA ARG A 24 -27.17 15.10 10.57
C ARG A 24 -26.11 14.06 10.24
N ALA A 25 -26.45 12.92 9.64
CA ALA A 25 -25.51 11.90 9.20
C ALA A 25 -24.58 12.41 8.09
N GLU A 26 -25.09 13.26 7.18
CA GLU A 26 -24.27 13.96 6.18
C GLU A 26 -23.32 15.00 6.81
N ALA A 27 -23.78 15.75 7.81
CA ALA A 27 -22.98 16.74 8.51
C ALA A 27 -21.82 16.11 9.32
N GLU A 28 -21.98 14.90 9.80
CA GLU A 28 -20.93 14.13 10.51
C GLU A 28 -19.90 13.46 9.59
N LYS A 29 -19.92 13.77 8.28
CA LYS A 29 -18.95 13.26 7.27
C LYS A 29 -18.73 11.74 7.27
N ASN A 30 -19.75 10.96 7.53
CA ASN A 30 -19.71 9.53 7.27
C ASN A 30 -19.94 9.27 5.77
N LEU A 31 -18.99 9.69 4.96
CA LEU A 31 -19.01 9.72 3.50
C LEU A 31 -19.14 8.34 2.84
N LEU A 32 -19.09 7.27 3.61
CA LEU A 32 -18.94 5.91 3.07
C LEU A 32 -20.25 5.13 2.97
N MET A 33 -21.33 5.61 3.62
CA MET A 33 -22.57 4.85 3.70
C MET A 33 -23.77 5.80 3.78
N GLN A 34 -24.06 6.51 2.70
CA GLN A 34 -25.07 7.60 2.66
C GLN A 34 -26.47 7.23 3.19
N ASP A 35 -26.88 5.94 3.13
CA ASP A 35 -28.19 5.47 3.58
C ASP A 35 -28.12 4.18 4.42
N LYS A 36 -26.95 3.79 4.90
CA LYS A 36 -26.75 2.52 5.60
C LYS A 36 -26.02 2.73 6.93
N GLN A 37 -26.44 2.06 7.96
CA GLN A 37 -25.75 1.99 9.24
C GLN A 37 -25.11 0.62 9.43
N LEU A 38 -23.85 0.59 9.84
CA LEU A 38 -23.18 -0.65 10.21
C LEU A 38 -23.82 -1.22 11.49
N THR A 39 -24.20 -2.48 11.46
CA THR A 39 -24.78 -3.20 12.61
C THR A 39 -23.88 -4.31 13.11
N GLY A 40 -22.94 -4.79 12.26
CA GLY A 40 -22.03 -5.85 12.67
C GLY A 40 -21.08 -6.30 11.57
N LEU A 41 -20.32 -7.32 11.88
CA LEU A 41 -19.43 -8.05 11.00
C LEU A 41 -19.78 -9.53 10.99
N ILE A 42 -19.50 -10.21 9.88
CA ILE A 42 -19.39 -11.66 9.85
C ILE A 42 -17.92 -12.02 10.02
N LEU A 43 -17.63 -12.70 11.10
CA LEU A 43 -16.30 -13.20 11.42
C LEU A 43 -16.24 -14.69 11.18
N GLU A 44 -15.16 -15.18 10.59
CA GLU A 44 -14.88 -16.60 10.41
C GLU A 44 -13.66 -17.01 11.22
N LYS A 45 -13.81 -18.04 12.00
CA LYS A 45 -12.73 -18.67 12.74
C LYS A 45 -12.81 -20.19 12.57
N GLU A 46 -11.74 -20.80 12.08
CA GLU A 46 -11.65 -22.26 11.87
C GLU A 46 -12.83 -22.83 11.04
N GLY A 47 -13.26 -22.06 10.02
CA GLY A 47 -14.36 -22.43 9.13
C GLY A 47 -15.78 -22.21 9.71
N VAL A 48 -15.89 -21.70 10.93
CA VAL A 48 -17.17 -21.36 11.56
C VAL A 48 -17.39 -19.85 11.48
N GLN A 49 -18.52 -19.46 10.91
CA GLN A 49 -18.92 -18.05 10.82
C GLN A 49 -19.84 -17.67 11.97
N ALA A 50 -19.66 -16.47 12.48
CA ALA A 50 -20.47 -15.88 13.52
C ALA A 50 -20.64 -14.37 13.31
N GLU A 51 -21.80 -13.85 13.71
CA GLU A 51 -22.05 -12.41 13.75
C GLU A 51 -21.36 -11.77 14.94
N TYR A 52 -20.73 -10.63 14.69
CA TYR A 52 -20.11 -9.79 15.71
C TYR A 52 -20.75 -8.39 15.67
N PRO A 53 -21.64 -8.06 16.60
CA PRO A 53 -22.33 -6.76 16.64
C PRO A 53 -21.33 -5.62 16.87
N CYS A 54 -21.32 -4.63 15.98
CA CYS A 54 -20.54 -3.41 16.15
C CYS A 54 -21.14 -2.29 15.29
N ARG A 55 -20.92 -1.04 15.68
CA ARG A 55 -21.39 0.14 14.95
C ARG A 55 -20.28 0.90 14.24
N ASN A 56 -19.05 0.65 14.62
CA ASN A 56 -17.87 1.30 14.03
C ASN A 56 -16.80 0.25 13.74
N VAL A 57 -16.18 0.36 12.59
CA VAL A 57 -15.09 -0.51 12.14
C VAL A 57 -13.97 0.33 11.52
N ILE A 58 -12.75 -0.02 11.82
CA ILE A 58 -11.57 0.54 11.18
C ILE A 58 -10.88 -0.59 10.40
N PHE A 59 -10.88 -0.48 9.07
CA PHE A 59 -10.13 -1.37 8.20
C PHE A 59 -8.70 -0.87 8.03
N ALA A 60 -7.73 -1.58 8.60
CA ALA A 60 -6.30 -1.30 8.48
C ALA A 60 -5.58 -2.48 7.81
N ILE A 61 -6.13 -2.95 6.67
CA ILE A 61 -5.84 -4.21 6.00
C ILE A 61 -4.72 -4.12 4.95
N GLY A 62 -4.17 -2.92 4.72
CA GLY A 62 -3.18 -2.69 3.67
C GLY A 62 -3.78 -2.79 2.25
N HIS A 63 -2.92 -2.72 1.24
CA HIS A 63 -3.33 -2.67 -0.17
C HIS A 63 -3.58 -4.04 -0.81
N SER A 64 -3.16 -5.13 -0.18
CA SER A 64 -3.20 -6.48 -0.76
C SER A 64 -4.46 -7.27 -0.43
N ALA A 65 -5.31 -6.77 0.47
CA ALA A 65 -6.56 -7.43 0.88
C ALA A 65 -7.68 -7.20 -0.16
N ARG A 66 -7.47 -7.70 -1.38
CA ARG A 66 -8.40 -7.49 -2.51
C ARG A 66 -9.76 -8.09 -2.26
N ASP A 67 -9.83 -9.26 -1.63
CA ASP A 67 -11.07 -9.93 -1.24
C ASP A 67 -11.94 -9.03 -0.37
N THR A 68 -11.35 -8.34 0.60
CA THR A 68 -12.08 -7.37 1.44
C THR A 68 -12.53 -6.15 0.63
N PHE A 69 -11.70 -5.62 -0.27
CA PHE A 69 -12.12 -4.51 -1.13
C PHE A 69 -13.26 -4.90 -2.07
N TYR A 70 -13.25 -6.09 -2.65
CA TYR A 70 -14.36 -6.59 -3.46
C TYR A 70 -15.62 -6.74 -2.62
N MET A 71 -15.54 -7.32 -1.44
CA MET A 71 -16.67 -7.46 -0.51
C MET A 71 -17.27 -6.08 -0.17
N LEU A 72 -16.45 -5.08 0.16
CA LEU A 72 -16.92 -3.73 0.45
C LEU A 72 -17.61 -3.08 -0.77
N HIS A 73 -17.06 -3.32 -1.97
CA HIS A 73 -17.65 -2.83 -3.23
C HIS A 73 -19.00 -3.50 -3.52
N GLU A 74 -19.11 -4.80 -3.34
CA GLU A 74 -20.36 -5.57 -3.48
C GLU A 74 -21.44 -5.11 -2.48
N ARG A 75 -21.01 -4.61 -1.32
CA ARG A 75 -21.90 -3.98 -0.33
C ARG A 75 -22.24 -2.52 -0.65
N GLU A 76 -21.85 -2.06 -1.84
CA GLU A 76 -22.12 -0.70 -2.35
C GLU A 76 -21.55 0.43 -1.48
N LEU A 77 -20.41 0.17 -0.80
CA LEU A 77 -19.69 1.26 -0.17
C LEU A 77 -19.08 2.17 -1.24
N SER A 78 -19.18 3.48 -1.03
CA SER A 78 -18.57 4.45 -1.93
C SER A 78 -17.06 4.30 -1.93
N MET A 79 -16.50 3.96 -3.09
CA MET A 79 -15.06 3.79 -3.30
C MET A 79 -14.60 4.60 -4.50
N ASN A 80 -13.55 5.40 -4.30
CA ASN A 80 -12.99 6.19 -5.38
C ASN A 80 -11.62 5.62 -5.78
N PRO A 81 -11.34 5.44 -7.09
CA PRO A 81 -10.03 5.08 -7.55
C PRO A 81 -9.04 6.21 -7.23
N LYS A 82 -7.86 5.85 -6.75
CA LYS A 82 -6.80 6.79 -6.44
C LYS A 82 -5.62 6.57 -7.37
N ALA A 83 -5.08 7.65 -7.92
CA ALA A 83 -3.85 7.58 -8.69
C ALA A 83 -2.69 7.07 -7.82
N PHE A 84 -1.82 6.28 -8.42
CA PHE A 84 -0.60 5.78 -7.79
C PHE A 84 0.56 5.84 -8.79
N ALA A 85 1.78 5.89 -8.28
CA ALA A 85 2.96 5.84 -9.11
C ALA A 85 3.23 4.39 -9.56
N ILE A 86 3.58 4.24 -10.83
CA ILE A 86 3.98 2.96 -11.42
C ILE A 86 5.35 3.10 -12.06
N GLY A 87 6.12 2.03 -12.09
CA GLY A 87 7.45 2.06 -12.67
C GLY A 87 8.13 0.71 -12.69
N VAL A 88 9.42 0.76 -12.83
CA VAL A 88 10.29 -0.42 -12.84
C VAL A 88 11.30 -0.33 -11.71
N ARG A 89 11.82 -1.48 -11.26
CA ARG A 89 12.96 -1.50 -10.36
C ARG A 89 14.22 -1.82 -11.17
N VAL A 90 15.23 -0.98 -10.99
CA VAL A 90 16.54 -1.12 -11.63
C VAL A 90 17.54 -1.61 -10.59
N GLU A 91 18.42 -2.52 -10.99
CA GLU A 91 19.55 -2.99 -10.20
C GLU A 91 20.85 -2.68 -10.92
N HIS A 92 21.84 -2.29 -10.20
CA HIS A 92 23.17 -1.91 -10.70
C HIS A 92 24.24 -2.20 -9.64
N LEU A 93 25.50 -2.16 -10.04
CA LEU A 93 26.61 -2.35 -9.12
C LEU A 93 26.70 -1.18 -8.11
N ALA A 94 26.87 -1.50 -6.83
CA ALA A 94 26.94 -0.50 -5.77
C ALA A 94 28.19 0.39 -5.91
N HIS A 95 29.33 -0.17 -6.35
CA HIS A 95 30.56 0.60 -6.52
C HIS A 95 30.42 1.76 -7.53
N LEU A 96 29.60 1.61 -8.59
CA LEU A 96 29.38 2.70 -9.55
C LEU A 96 28.78 3.93 -8.88
N ILE A 97 27.91 3.72 -7.90
CA ILE A 97 27.30 4.82 -7.15
C ILE A 97 28.30 5.39 -6.16
N ASN A 98 29.06 4.54 -5.50
CA ASN A 98 30.11 4.96 -4.56
C ASN A 98 31.16 5.84 -5.30
N GLU A 99 31.68 5.38 -6.43
CA GLU A 99 32.62 6.16 -7.24
C GLU A 99 32.04 7.49 -7.74
N SER A 100 30.77 7.47 -8.16
CA SER A 100 30.09 8.69 -8.58
C SER A 100 29.90 9.72 -7.46
N GLN A 101 29.73 9.26 -6.22
CA GLN A 101 29.49 10.13 -5.05
C GLN A 101 30.77 10.56 -4.34
N TYR A 102 31.75 9.64 -4.24
CA TYR A 102 32.95 9.82 -3.43
C TYR A 102 34.24 10.00 -4.24
N GLY A 103 34.20 9.74 -5.54
CA GLY A 103 35.36 9.73 -6.42
C GLY A 103 36.07 8.37 -6.45
N GLU A 104 36.99 8.20 -7.40
CA GLU A 104 37.82 7.00 -7.50
C GLU A 104 38.74 6.85 -6.28
N GLY A 105 38.90 5.62 -5.79
CA GLY A 105 39.78 5.32 -4.66
C GLY A 105 39.26 5.81 -3.31
N TYR A 106 37.95 5.94 -3.16
CA TYR A 106 37.33 6.32 -1.89
C TYR A 106 37.71 5.33 -0.75
N PRO A 107 37.80 5.80 0.52
CA PRO A 107 38.11 4.95 1.66
C PRO A 107 37.06 3.84 1.88
N GLU A 108 37.46 2.64 2.29
CA GLU A 108 36.54 1.51 2.56
C GLU A 108 35.59 1.79 3.73
N GLU A 109 35.93 2.70 4.62
CA GLU A 109 35.14 3.06 5.79
C GLU A 109 33.93 3.95 5.48
N VAL A 110 33.85 4.51 4.28
CA VAL A 110 32.66 5.34 3.93
C VAL A 110 31.42 4.47 3.74
N PRO A 111 30.26 4.94 4.18
CA PRO A 111 29.01 4.18 4.00
C PRO A 111 28.68 3.98 2.52
N THR A 112 28.07 2.85 2.17
CA THR A 112 27.56 2.63 0.82
C THR A 112 26.67 3.79 0.36
N ALA A 113 27.01 4.39 -0.77
CA ALA A 113 26.34 5.58 -1.28
C ALA A 113 24.89 5.32 -1.68
N SER A 114 24.08 6.34 -1.54
CA SER A 114 22.68 6.33 -1.96
C SER A 114 22.39 7.51 -2.88
N TYR A 115 21.29 7.44 -3.63
CA TYR A 115 20.84 8.55 -4.45
C TYR A 115 19.33 8.78 -4.35
N LYS A 116 18.94 10.01 -4.62
CA LYS A 116 17.57 10.42 -4.86
C LYS A 116 17.54 11.29 -6.11
N LEU A 117 16.88 10.81 -7.16
CA LEU A 117 16.83 11.44 -8.46
C LEU A 117 15.39 11.85 -8.77
N THR A 118 15.24 13.00 -9.40
CA THR A 118 13.95 13.48 -9.91
C THR A 118 14.17 14.12 -11.28
N HIS A 119 13.22 13.95 -12.17
CA HIS A 119 13.24 14.59 -13.49
C HIS A 119 11.82 14.94 -13.92
N GLN A 120 11.64 16.14 -14.46
CA GLN A 120 10.39 16.58 -15.07
C GLN A 120 10.45 16.32 -16.58
N CYS A 121 9.61 15.43 -17.06
CA CYS A 121 9.52 15.11 -18.48
C CYS A 121 8.92 16.28 -19.26
N LYS A 122 9.72 16.91 -20.13
CA LYS A 122 9.29 18.10 -20.90
C LYS A 122 8.12 17.84 -21.83
N GLY A 123 8.02 16.64 -22.42
CA GLY A 123 6.98 16.31 -23.39
C GLY A 123 5.61 16.03 -22.76
N THR A 124 5.56 15.45 -21.57
CA THR A 124 4.32 15.01 -20.91
C THR A 124 3.99 15.79 -19.64
N GLY A 125 4.92 16.58 -19.12
CA GLY A 125 4.78 17.25 -17.83
C GLY A 125 4.82 16.30 -16.61
N ARG A 126 5.07 14.99 -16.80
CA ARG A 126 5.13 14.02 -15.70
C ARG A 126 6.46 14.09 -14.96
N GLY A 127 6.39 13.98 -13.65
CA GLY A 127 7.58 13.81 -12.81
C GLY A 127 8.01 12.34 -12.78
N ILE A 128 9.28 12.09 -13.04
CA ILE A 128 9.93 10.78 -12.89
C ILE A 128 10.85 10.88 -11.68
N TYR A 129 10.86 9.88 -10.82
CA TYR A 129 11.66 9.92 -9.61
C TYR A 129 12.15 8.54 -9.17
N SER A 130 13.31 8.52 -8.52
CA SER A 130 13.78 7.32 -7.81
C SER A 130 13.05 7.17 -6.48
N PHE A 131 12.73 5.93 -6.11
CA PHE A 131 12.01 5.63 -4.87
C PHE A 131 12.55 4.36 -4.22
N CYS A 132 12.60 4.34 -2.88
CA CYS A 132 13.08 3.19 -2.11
C CYS A 132 14.41 2.63 -2.63
N MET A 133 15.41 3.50 -2.78
CA MET A 133 16.77 3.09 -3.12
C MET A 133 17.34 2.25 -1.98
N CYS A 134 17.91 1.09 -2.34
CA CYS A 134 18.48 0.10 -1.43
C CYS A 134 19.98 -0.03 -1.71
N PRO A 135 20.85 0.72 -0.98
CA PRO A 135 22.30 0.60 -1.11
C PRO A 135 22.76 -0.79 -0.67
N GLY A 136 23.72 -1.40 -1.40
CA GLY A 136 24.22 -2.72 -1.08
C GLY A 136 23.14 -3.80 -0.95
N GLY A 137 22.08 -3.70 -1.77
CA GLY A 137 20.91 -4.55 -1.66
C GLY A 137 20.48 -5.20 -2.97
N THR A 138 19.52 -6.09 -2.91
CA THR A 138 19.01 -6.89 -4.02
C THR A 138 17.54 -6.63 -4.28
N VAL A 139 17.10 -6.92 -5.51
CA VAL A 139 15.68 -6.95 -5.87
C VAL A 139 15.05 -8.24 -5.35
N VAL A 140 13.90 -8.10 -4.73
CA VAL A 140 13.14 -9.24 -4.18
C VAL A 140 11.72 -9.28 -4.74
N PRO A 141 11.12 -10.48 -4.92
CA PRO A 141 9.71 -10.60 -5.30
C PRO A 141 8.81 -10.13 -4.16
N SER A 142 7.73 -9.46 -4.53
CA SER A 142 6.74 -8.88 -3.59
C SER A 142 5.30 -9.01 -4.10
N SER A 143 5.05 -9.98 -4.99
CA SER A 143 3.72 -10.20 -5.54
C SER A 143 2.77 -10.72 -4.49
N SER A 144 1.57 -10.16 -4.43
CA SER A 144 0.48 -10.56 -3.52
C SER A 144 -0.70 -11.22 -4.25
N SER A 145 -0.56 -11.44 -5.56
CA SER A 145 -1.58 -12.10 -6.37
C SER A 145 -0.93 -13.07 -7.34
N GLU A 146 -1.59 -14.19 -7.59
CA GLU A 146 -1.17 -15.18 -8.56
C GLU A 146 -1.11 -14.57 -9.98
N GLY A 147 -0.12 -14.98 -10.77
CA GLY A 147 0.06 -14.49 -12.13
C GLY A 147 0.55 -13.04 -12.25
N THR A 148 0.92 -12.39 -11.15
CA THR A 148 1.45 -11.02 -11.15
C THR A 148 2.93 -10.97 -10.79
N VAL A 149 3.63 -9.96 -11.31
CA VAL A 149 5.02 -9.65 -10.95
C VAL A 149 5.08 -8.27 -10.32
N VAL A 150 5.40 -8.24 -9.03
CA VAL A 150 5.69 -7.01 -8.29
C VAL A 150 7.03 -7.20 -7.58
N THR A 151 7.86 -6.19 -7.57
CA THR A 151 9.18 -6.24 -6.96
C THR A 151 9.34 -5.20 -5.87
N ASN A 152 10.17 -5.53 -4.90
CA ASN A 152 10.67 -4.61 -3.89
C ASN A 152 12.20 -4.68 -3.84
N GLY A 153 12.84 -3.88 -3.04
CA GLY A 153 14.27 -3.96 -2.76
C GLY A 153 14.53 -4.16 -1.29
N MET A 154 15.59 -4.87 -0.99
CA MET A 154 16.04 -5.14 0.37
C MET A 154 17.54 -4.93 0.47
N SER A 155 17.99 -4.33 1.56
CA SER A 155 19.40 -4.29 1.96
C SER A 155 19.57 -5.02 3.28
N GLU A 156 20.65 -5.75 3.44
CA GLU A 156 21.07 -6.23 4.73
C GLU A 156 21.51 -5.06 5.63
N TYR A 157 21.60 -5.30 6.93
CA TYR A 157 21.96 -4.25 7.91
C TYR A 157 23.26 -3.52 7.56
N LYS A 158 24.29 -4.26 7.11
CA LYS A 158 25.58 -3.70 6.75
C LYS A 158 25.58 -2.94 5.41
N ARG A 159 24.58 -3.17 4.54
CA ARG A 159 24.49 -2.59 3.20
C ARG A 159 25.74 -2.83 2.34
N ASP A 160 26.40 -3.97 2.54
CA ASP A 160 27.69 -4.36 1.93
C ASP A 160 27.52 -5.30 0.73
N GLY A 161 26.32 -5.43 0.19
CA GLY A 161 26.07 -6.21 -1.01
C GLY A 161 26.72 -5.60 -2.25
N GLN A 162 27.05 -6.46 -3.21
CA GLN A 162 27.69 -6.07 -4.46
C GLN A 162 26.84 -5.10 -5.31
N ASN A 163 25.52 -5.25 -5.24
CA ASN A 163 24.57 -4.47 -5.99
C ASN A 163 23.87 -3.42 -5.12
N ALA A 164 23.25 -2.48 -5.79
CA ALA A 164 22.25 -1.58 -5.25
C ALA A 164 21.05 -1.52 -6.19
N ASN A 165 19.90 -1.12 -5.73
CA ASN A 165 18.72 -1.03 -6.57
C ASN A 165 17.81 0.12 -6.15
N SER A 166 16.94 0.56 -7.06
CA SER A 166 15.94 1.59 -6.81
C SER A 166 14.73 1.39 -7.72
N ALA A 167 13.55 1.73 -7.26
CA ALA A 167 12.43 1.94 -8.15
C ALA A 167 12.61 3.26 -8.91
N ILE A 168 12.20 3.26 -10.18
CA ILE A 168 12.02 4.46 -11.00
C ILE A 168 10.56 4.53 -11.33
N ALA A 169 9.88 5.52 -10.79
CA ALA A 169 8.43 5.66 -10.83
C ALA A 169 7.98 6.95 -11.51
N VAL A 170 6.79 6.91 -12.09
CA VAL A 170 6.11 8.03 -12.73
C VAL A 170 4.66 8.12 -12.32
#